data_2f3335e47d7541f52586c658a470873b
#
_entry.id   2f3335e47d7541f52586c658a470873b
#
_cell.length_a   1.000
_cell.length_b   1.000
_cell.length_c   1.000
_cell.angle_alpha   90.00
_cell.angle_beta   90.00
_cell.angle_gamma   90.00
#
_symmetry.space_group_name_H-M   'P 1'
#
loop_
_entity.id
_entity.type
_entity.pdbx_description
1 polymer ?
#
loop_
_entity_poly.entity_id
_entity_poly.type
_entity_poly.pdbx_seq_one_letter_code
_entity_poly.pdbx_strand_id
1 'polypeptide(L)'
;MLKSIVMVTMLVTNLNAVEEAYDSYLGYQVVEEGQIDRSLGSVWGARGMNKHPYVIMQPKSGEEVYLRFIEDKSMTNYRPMGTHGWNSTEILVEDPDALAVQLSNSSFNIIGQPYDLYPTPDAPRAMQVLGPSNEIIYLTRIIPGGSGFNLGSAQSYVDRVFIMVVGGPSMKALQDFYSQKLNMPVTEASDWTIGVISRLNNLPEDTVYPLALVSFEQDFLIELDEYPSVVVPRQRAVNHLPSSTSVVSFLVDSLDNFDIKWRRPPQLIQNFPYNGRKVGVTIGPAGEWIELIEE
;
A
#
# COMPACT_ATOMS: atom_id res chain seq x y z
N MET A 1 3.24 17.84 6.67
CA MET A 1 3.83 16.50 6.38
C MET A 1 2.79 15.42 6.59
N LEU A 2 2.98 14.25 6.00
CA LEU A 2 2.21 13.05 6.32
C LEU A 2 2.59 12.56 7.73
N LYS A 3 1.61 12.17 8.55
CA LYS A 3 1.83 11.75 9.95
C LYS A 3 1.81 10.23 10.11
N SER A 4 0.86 9.56 9.48
CA SER A 4 0.69 8.10 9.54
C SER A 4 -0.06 7.58 8.32
N ILE A 5 0.10 6.28 8.05
CA ILE A 5 -0.81 5.54 7.18
C ILE A 5 -2.08 5.26 7.99
N VAL A 6 -3.24 5.60 7.46
CA VAL A 6 -4.54 5.31 8.08
C VAL A 6 -5.21 4.10 7.44
N MET A 7 -5.15 4.03 6.10
CA MET A 7 -5.87 2.97 5.39
C MET A 7 -5.26 2.71 4.01
N VAL A 8 -5.20 1.44 3.64
CA VAL A 8 -4.90 0.99 2.29
C VAL A 8 -6.17 0.45 1.66
N THR A 9 -6.61 1.08 0.56
CA THR A 9 -7.79 0.66 -0.19
C THR A 9 -7.39 -0.16 -1.40
N MET A 10 -7.95 -1.36 -1.52
CA MET A 10 -7.69 -2.31 -2.61
C MET A 10 -8.99 -2.68 -3.32
N LEU A 11 -8.96 -2.72 -4.65
CA LEU A 11 -10.03 -3.32 -5.43
C LEU A 11 -9.80 -4.82 -5.54
N VAL A 12 -10.86 -5.61 -5.32
CA VAL A 12 -10.82 -7.07 -5.35
C VAL A 12 -11.97 -7.61 -6.20
N THR A 13 -11.81 -8.81 -6.75
CA THR A 13 -12.82 -9.44 -7.59
C THR A 13 -13.85 -10.26 -6.81
N ASN A 14 -13.47 -10.71 -5.60
CA ASN A 14 -14.31 -11.51 -4.71
C ASN A 14 -14.03 -11.12 -3.27
N LEU A 15 -14.93 -10.33 -2.70
CA LEU A 15 -14.79 -9.76 -1.36
C LEU A 15 -14.74 -10.86 -0.28
N ASN A 16 -15.66 -11.84 -0.36
CA ASN A 16 -15.74 -12.91 0.63
C ASN A 16 -14.46 -13.77 0.66
N ALA A 17 -13.89 -14.08 -0.51
CA ALA A 17 -12.66 -14.87 -0.57
C ALA A 17 -11.46 -14.12 0.05
N VAL A 18 -11.41 -12.80 -0.11
CA VAL A 18 -10.36 -11.96 0.49
C VAL A 18 -10.57 -11.85 1.99
N GLU A 19 -11.78 -11.56 2.44
CA GLU A 19 -12.12 -11.49 3.86
C GLU A 19 -11.77 -12.79 4.59
N GLU A 20 -12.21 -13.95 4.06
CA GLU A 20 -11.89 -15.27 4.63
C GLU A 20 -10.39 -15.53 4.69
N ALA A 21 -9.65 -15.15 3.64
CA ALA A 21 -8.20 -15.37 3.58
C ALA A 21 -7.45 -14.51 4.61
N TYR A 22 -7.79 -13.23 4.71
CA TYR A 22 -7.12 -12.32 5.64
C TYR A 22 -7.47 -12.62 7.09
N ASP A 23 -8.69 -13.01 7.38
CA ASP A 23 -9.08 -13.46 8.74
C ASP A 23 -8.36 -14.77 9.10
N SER A 24 -8.50 -15.81 8.26
CA SER A 24 -8.04 -17.16 8.58
C SER A 24 -6.52 -17.31 8.62
N TYR A 25 -5.80 -16.61 7.75
CA TYR A 25 -4.36 -16.77 7.59
C TYR A 25 -3.51 -15.62 8.11
N LEU A 26 -4.04 -14.39 8.11
CA LEU A 26 -3.32 -13.21 8.59
C LEU A 26 -3.88 -12.67 9.92
N GLY A 27 -5.04 -13.18 10.38
CA GLY A 27 -5.65 -12.78 11.64
C GLY A 27 -6.21 -11.36 11.65
N TYR A 28 -6.46 -10.78 10.47
CA TYR A 28 -7.16 -9.50 10.35
C TYR A 28 -8.63 -9.67 10.65
N GLN A 29 -9.23 -8.74 11.38
CA GLN A 29 -10.62 -8.80 11.80
C GLN A 29 -11.44 -7.73 11.09
N VAL A 30 -12.65 -8.06 10.66
CA VAL A 30 -13.60 -7.09 10.11
C VAL A 30 -14.05 -6.13 11.21
N VAL A 31 -13.88 -4.84 10.98
CA VAL A 31 -14.31 -3.76 11.89
C VAL A 31 -15.44 -2.91 11.31
N GLU A 32 -15.61 -2.95 9.99
CA GLU A 32 -16.68 -2.23 9.29
C GLU A 32 -16.98 -2.93 7.96
N GLU A 33 -18.24 -2.97 7.59
CA GLU A 33 -18.70 -3.42 6.27
C GLU A 33 -19.80 -2.51 5.75
N GLY A 34 -19.91 -2.36 4.45
CA GLY A 34 -20.92 -1.48 3.88
C GLY A 34 -20.85 -1.33 2.37
N GLN A 35 -21.32 -0.21 1.90
CA GLN A 35 -21.27 0.18 0.50
C GLN A 35 -20.67 1.59 0.38
N ILE A 36 -19.85 1.79 -0.66
CA ILE A 36 -19.27 3.11 -0.94
C ILE A 36 -20.40 4.11 -1.16
N ASP A 37 -20.43 5.15 -0.35
CA ASP A 37 -21.43 6.20 -0.45
C ASP A 37 -21.08 7.24 -1.54
N ARG A 38 -22.03 8.16 -1.78
CA ARG A 38 -21.87 9.18 -2.82
C ARG A 38 -20.83 10.24 -2.47
N SER A 39 -20.63 10.54 -1.20
CA SER A 39 -19.67 11.55 -0.75
C SER A 39 -18.24 11.07 -0.98
N LEU A 40 -17.96 9.83 -0.59
CA LEU A 40 -16.66 9.21 -0.77
C LEU A 40 -16.35 9.00 -2.27
N GLY A 41 -17.29 8.46 -3.06
CA GLY A 41 -17.11 8.33 -4.50
C GLY A 41 -16.93 9.68 -5.21
N SER A 42 -17.52 10.76 -4.65
CA SER A 42 -17.37 12.12 -5.17
C SER A 42 -16.00 12.71 -4.89
N VAL A 43 -15.50 12.64 -3.65
CA VAL A 43 -14.17 13.17 -3.29
C VAL A 43 -13.05 12.44 -4.04
N TRP A 44 -13.18 11.16 -4.24
CA TRP A 44 -12.30 10.39 -5.11
C TRP A 44 -12.38 10.80 -6.58
N GLY A 45 -13.49 11.43 -7.02
CA GLY A 45 -13.78 11.62 -8.44
C GLY A 45 -13.96 10.27 -9.16
N ALA A 46 -14.47 9.29 -8.44
CA ALA A 46 -14.69 7.90 -8.86
C ALA A 46 -16.14 7.47 -8.57
N ARG A 47 -17.11 8.21 -9.10
CA ARG A 47 -18.54 7.99 -8.84
C ARG A 47 -19.07 6.63 -9.32
N GLY A 48 -18.33 5.94 -10.19
CA GLY A 48 -18.61 4.55 -10.57
C GLY A 48 -18.54 3.60 -9.38
N MET A 49 -17.78 3.95 -8.35
CA MET A 49 -17.64 3.14 -7.13
C MET A 49 -18.85 3.20 -6.20
N ASN A 50 -19.81 4.12 -6.42
CA ASN A 50 -21.00 4.22 -5.56
C ASN A 50 -21.75 2.89 -5.47
N LYS A 51 -22.10 2.48 -4.25
CA LYS A 51 -22.78 1.22 -3.89
C LYS A 51 -21.94 -0.05 -4.08
N HIS A 52 -20.65 0.03 -4.44
CA HIS A 52 -19.77 -1.14 -4.39
C HIS A 52 -19.63 -1.60 -2.94
N PRO A 53 -19.80 -2.90 -2.65
CA PRO A 53 -19.64 -3.42 -1.31
C PRO A 53 -18.17 -3.37 -0.89
N TYR A 54 -17.92 -3.13 0.40
CA TYR A 54 -16.60 -3.14 0.99
C TYR A 54 -16.60 -3.78 2.38
N VAL A 55 -15.44 -4.23 2.80
CA VAL A 55 -15.08 -4.49 4.19
C VAL A 55 -13.86 -3.67 4.57
N ILE A 56 -13.77 -3.27 5.83
CA ILE A 56 -12.56 -2.70 6.44
C ILE A 56 -12.10 -3.68 7.50
N MET A 57 -10.83 -4.05 7.42
CA MET A 57 -10.20 -5.00 8.32
C MET A 57 -9.05 -4.34 9.07
N GLN A 58 -8.82 -4.79 10.30
CA GLN A 58 -7.82 -4.29 11.24
C GLN A 58 -6.96 -5.45 11.75
N PRO A 59 -5.66 -5.26 12.01
CA PRO A 59 -4.84 -6.29 12.62
C PRO A 59 -5.32 -6.63 14.03
N LYS A 60 -5.03 -7.86 14.47
CA LYS A 60 -5.43 -8.35 15.80
C LYS A 60 -4.82 -7.54 16.96
N SER A 61 -3.72 -6.84 16.75
CA SER A 61 -3.13 -5.91 17.70
C SER A 61 -4.05 -4.75 18.08
N GLY A 62 -5.02 -4.40 17.21
CA GLY A 62 -5.89 -3.24 17.38
C GLY A 62 -5.28 -1.93 16.87
N GLU A 63 -4.10 -1.97 16.22
CA GLU A 63 -3.49 -0.79 15.58
C GLU A 63 -4.45 -0.16 14.56
N GLU A 64 -4.57 1.17 14.59
CA GLU A 64 -5.53 1.92 13.74
C GLU A 64 -4.98 2.16 12.32
N VAL A 65 -4.48 1.10 11.70
CA VAL A 65 -4.06 1.05 10.29
C VAL A 65 -4.88 -0.02 9.60
N TYR A 66 -5.75 0.41 8.70
CA TYR A 66 -6.80 -0.43 8.15
C TYR A 66 -6.51 -0.88 6.73
N LEU A 67 -7.03 -2.06 6.36
CA LEU A 67 -7.15 -2.53 4.99
C LEU A 67 -8.62 -2.43 4.57
N ARG A 68 -8.91 -1.68 3.50
CA ARG A 68 -10.27 -1.65 2.92
C ARG A 68 -10.26 -2.38 1.59
N PHE A 69 -11.05 -3.42 1.49
CA PHE A 69 -11.30 -4.16 0.27
C PHE A 69 -12.65 -3.76 -0.32
N ILE A 70 -12.66 -3.42 -1.61
CA ILE A 70 -13.88 -3.04 -2.34
C ILE A 70 -14.05 -4.01 -3.49
N GLU A 71 -15.21 -4.67 -3.59
CA GLU A 71 -15.48 -5.54 -4.73
C GLU A 71 -15.75 -4.71 -5.99
N ASP A 72 -14.94 -4.93 -7.03
CA ASP A 72 -15.18 -4.38 -8.36
C ASP A 72 -14.89 -5.44 -9.44
N LYS A 73 -15.96 -5.96 -10.04
CA LYS A 73 -15.88 -6.95 -11.13
C LYS A 73 -15.47 -6.36 -12.47
N SER A 74 -15.39 -5.02 -12.57
CA SER A 74 -14.93 -4.32 -13.76
C SER A 74 -13.42 -4.11 -13.81
N MET A 75 -12.69 -4.65 -12.82
CA MET A 75 -11.22 -4.55 -12.77
C MET A 75 -10.61 -5.03 -14.09
N THR A 76 -9.85 -4.14 -14.72
CA THR A 76 -9.17 -4.45 -15.98
C THR A 76 -7.75 -4.93 -15.69
N ASN A 77 -7.31 -5.92 -16.45
CA ASN A 77 -5.93 -6.41 -16.68
C ASN A 77 -4.84 -5.89 -15.74
N TYR A 78 -5.06 -5.98 -14.42
CA TYR A 78 -4.01 -5.75 -13.45
C TYR A 78 -2.97 -6.87 -13.55
N ARG A 79 -1.71 -6.47 -13.64
CA ARG A 79 -0.57 -7.37 -13.61
C ARG A 79 0.32 -6.96 -12.43
N PRO A 80 0.52 -7.84 -11.43
CA PRO A 80 1.40 -7.57 -10.31
C PRO A 80 2.78 -7.09 -10.78
N MET A 81 3.32 -6.02 -10.18
CA MET A 81 4.58 -5.33 -10.57
C MET A 81 4.66 -4.91 -12.06
N GLY A 82 3.58 -5.05 -12.82
CA GLY A 82 3.54 -4.73 -14.25
C GLY A 82 2.88 -3.41 -14.59
N THR A 83 2.47 -2.64 -13.58
CA THR A 83 1.86 -1.32 -13.76
C THR A 83 2.38 -0.31 -12.73
N HIS A 84 2.44 0.98 -13.12
CA HIS A 84 2.83 2.08 -12.22
C HIS A 84 1.75 2.35 -11.16
N GLY A 85 2.13 3.01 -10.07
CA GLY A 85 1.29 3.39 -8.93
C GLY A 85 1.63 2.62 -7.67
N TRP A 86 0.70 2.53 -6.72
CA TRP A 86 0.86 1.70 -5.52
C TRP A 86 0.96 0.23 -5.92
N ASN A 87 2.04 -0.44 -5.56
CA ASN A 87 2.29 -1.81 -5.98
C ASN A 87 2.23 -2.81 -4.84
N SER A 88 2.94 -2.55 -3.74
CA SER A 88 2.97 -3.46 -2.61
C SER A 88 2.52 -2.79 -1.33
N THR A 89 1.92 -3.59 -0.47
CA THR A 89 1.60 -3.25 0.91
C THR A 89 2.51 -4.08 1.80
N GLU A 90 3.35 -3.45 2.61
CA GLU A 90 4.25 -4.15 3.51
C GLU A 90 3.70 -4.16 4.93
N ILE A 91 3.60 -5.34 5.49
CA ILE A 91 2.96 -5.62 6.78
C ILE A 91 4.00 -6.17 7.75
N LEU A 92 4.03 -5.63 8.97
CA LEU A 92 4.84 -6.16 10.06
C LEU A 92 4.37 -7.55 10.46
N VAL A 93 5.32 -8.48 10.64
CA VAL A 93 5.06 -9.82 11.15
C VAL A 93 6.12 -10.25 12.16
N GLU A 94 5.79 -11.18 13.05
CA GLU A 94 6.73 -11.71 14.02
C GLU A 94 7.72 -12.71 13.40
N ASP A 95 7.24 -13.60 12.52
CA ASP A 95 8.03 -14.70 11.95
C ASP A 95 7.64 -15.02 10.50
N PRO A 96 8.37 -14.45 9.51
CA PRO A 96 8.11 -14.75 8.09
C PRO A 96 8.32 -16.21 7.71
N ASP A 97 9.25 -16.94 8.37
CA ASP A 97 9.52 -18.34 8.03
C ASP A 97 8.37 -19.26 8.45
N ALA A 98 7.88 -19.11 9.68
CA ALA A 98 6.71 -19.84 10.16
C ALA A 98 5.47 -19.48 9.33
N LEU A 99 5.32 -18.21 8.97
CA LEU A 99 4.21 -17.72 8.13
C LEU A 99 4.29 -18.31 6.71
N ALA A 100 5.48 -18.47 6.12
CA ALA A 100 5.65 -19.11 4.82
C ALA A 100 5.16 -20.59 4.85
N VAL A 101 5.43 -21.31 5.92
CA VAL A 101 4.91 -22.67 6.11
C VAL A 101 3.39 -22.68 6.18
N GLN A 102 2.81 -21.77 6.97
CA GLN A 102 1.36 -21.62 7.11
C GLN A 102 0.68 -21.29 5.77
N LEU A 103 1.24 -20.32 5.02
CA LEU A 103 0.67 -19.85 3.77
C LEU A 103 0.85 -20.82 2.60
N SER A 104 1.75 -21.81 2.68
CA SER A 104 1.99 -22.77 1.61
C SER A 104 0.76 -23.61 1.21
N ASN A 105 -0.24 -23.72 2.10
CA ASN A 105 -1.51 -24.41 1.86
C ASN A 105 -2.72 -23.48 1.96
N SER A 106 -2.53 -22.22 1.63
CA SER A 106 -3.57 -21.18 1.68
C SER A 106 -3.93 -20.66 0.28
N SER A 107 -4.82 -19.69 0.23
CA SER A 107 -5.13 -18.93 -0.98
C SER A 107 -4.08 -17.86 -1.34
N PHE A 108 -3.06 -17.66 -0.52
CA PHE A 108 -1.92 -16.84 -0.84
C PHE A 108 -0.89 -17.61 -1.66
N ASN A 109 -0.32 -16.96 -2.68
CA ASN A 109 0.74 -17.53 -3.50
C ASN A 109 2.09 -16.90 -3.15
N ILE A 110 3.02 -17.69 -2.60
CA ILE A 110 4.36 -17.22 -2.26
C ILE A 110 5.16 -16.97 -3.55
N ILE A 111 5.53 -15.70 -3.79
CA ILE A 111 6.33 -15.26 -4.94
C ILE A 111 7.77 -14.90 -4.57
N GLY A 112 8.08 -14.82 -3.28
CA GLY A 112 9.42 -14.64 -2.72
C GLY A 112 9.52 -15.30 -1.36
N GLN A 113 10.44 -16.28 -1.22
CA GLN A 113 10.69 -16.96 0.05
C GLN A 113 11.30 -16.01 1.08
N PRO A 114 11.15 -16.27 2.39
CA PRO A 114 11.77 -15.43 3.44
C PRO A 114 13.29 -15.33 3.27
N TYR A 115 13.81 -14.10 3.27
CA TYR A 115 15.24 -13.81 3.21
C TYR A 115 15.58 -12.54 3.99
N ASP A 116 16.83 -12.42 4.42
CA ASP A 116 17.34 -11.22 5.07
C ASP A 116 17.74 -10.19 4.01
N LEU A 117 17.30 -8.92 4.17
CA LEU A 117 17.53 -7.89 3.17
C LEU A 117 19.01 -7.52 3.01
N TYR A 118 19.81 -7.73 4.06
CA TYR A 118 21.28 -7.54 4.05
C TYR A 118 21.95 -8.51 5.03
N PRO A 119 23.30 -8.71 4.88
CA PRO A 119 23.98 -9.78 5.61
C PRO A 119 24.41 -9.32 7.03
N THR A 120 23.47 -8.82 7.84
CA THR A 120 23.69 -8.46 9.25
C THR A 120 22.69 -9.21 10.14
N PRO A 121 23.03 -9.51 11.40
CA PRO A 121 22.15 -10.27 12.29
C PRO A 121 20.83 -9.57 12.62
N ASP A 122 20.80 -8.27 12.48
CA ASP A 122 19.64 -7.39 12.73
C ASP A 122 18.90 -6.96 11.47
N ALA A 123 19.25 -7.56 10.31
CA ALA A 123 18.59 -7.26 9.05
C ALA A 123 17.08 -7.52 9.12
N PRO A 124 16.24 -6.68 8.48
CA PRO A 124 14.87 -7.03 8.21
C PRO A 124 14.78 -8.34 7.43
N ARG A 125 13.81 -9.19 7.78
CA ARG A 125 13.56 -10.45 7.09
C ARG A 125 12.19 -10.40 6.44
N ALA A 126 12.14 -10.53 5.12
CA ALA A 126 10.96 -10.32 4.32
C ALA A 126 10.63 -11.51 3.44
N MET A 127 9.33 -11.74 3.21
CA MET A 127 8.80 -12.60 2.16
C MET A 127 7.75 -11.86 1.36
N GLN A 128 7.45 -12.34 0.15
CA GLN A 128 6.46 -11.73 -0.72
C GLN A 128 5.40 -12.75 -1.12
N VAL A 129 4.14 -12.32 -1.08
CA VAL A 129 2.99 -13.12 -1.50
C VAL A 129 2.06 -12.34 -2.42
N LEU A 130 1.34 -13.06 -3.27
CA LEU A 130 0.12 -12.58 -3.91
C LEU A 130 -1.07 -13.03 -3.08
N GLY A 131 -1.93 -12.11 -2.72
CA GLY A 131 -3.22 -12.40 -2.11
C GLY A 131 -4.25 -12.91 -3.11
N PRO A 132 -5.47 -13.25 -2.65
CA PRO A 132 -6.51 -13.88 -3.47
C PRO A 132 -6.96 -13.08 -4.70
N SER A 133 -6.74 -11.77 -4.71
CA SER A 133 -7.03 -10.89 -5.86
C SER A 133 -5.78 -10.40 -6.59
N ASN A 134 -4.66 -11.10 -6.42
CA ASN A 134 -3.32 -10.78 -6.94
C ASN A 134 -2.73 -9.47 -6.36
N GLU A 135 -3.24 -8.98 -5.25
CA GLU A 135 -2.59 -7.91 -4.50
C GLU A 135 -1.25 -8.39 -3.94
N ILE A 136 -0.23 -7.53 -4.00
CA ILE A 136 1.12 -7.86 -3.54
C ILE A 136 1.26 -7.43 -2.09
N ILE A 137 1.71 -8.37 -1.25
CA ILE A 137 1.99 -8.13 0.15
C ILE A 137 3.42 -8.56 0.45
N TYR A 138 4.15 -7.69 1.12
CA TYR A 138 5.40 -8.03 1.77
C TYR A 138 5.12 -8.27 3.24
N LEU A 139 5.63 -9.35 3.78
CA LEU A 139 5.48 -9.78 5.16
C LEU A 139 6.85 -9.73 5.80
N THR A 140 7.08 -8.71 6.63
CA THR A 140 8.43 -8.34 7.06
C THR A 140 8.54 -8.26 8.57
N ARG A 141 9.55 -8.96 9.10
CA ARG A 141 9.99 -8.81 10.48
C ARG A 141 11.03 -7.72 10.56
N ILE A 142 10.79 -6.75 11.44
CA ILE A 142 11.77 -5.71 11.81
C ILE A 142 12.32 -6.01 13.21
N ILE A 143 13.63 -5.99 13.34
CA ILE A 143 14.33 -5.97 14.62
C ILE A 143 14.56 -4.50 14.97
N PRO A 144 14.14 -4.01 16.15
CA PRO A 144 14.33 -2.62 16.54
C PRO A 144 15.78 -2.17 16.39
N GLY A 145 16.00 -1.07 15.66
CA GLY A 145 17.31 -0.53 15.32
C GLY A 145 18.01 -1.13 14.11
N GLY A 146 17.56 -2.29 13.59
CA GLY A 146 18.22 -2.99 12.49
C GLY A 146 17.99 -2.39 11.10
N SER A 147 16.92 -1.61 10.91
CA SER A 147 16.61 -0.99 9.61
C SER A 147 17.24 0.39 9.41
N GLY A 148 17.83 0.97 10.45
CA GLY A 148 18.24 2.38 10.45
C GLY A 148 17.10 3.39 10.56
N PHE A 149 15.83 2.92 10.62
CA PHE A 149 14.62 3.71 10.79
C PHE A 149 13.88 3.27 12.06
N ASN A 150 13.12 4.17 12.66
CA ASN A 150 12.27 3.86 13.83
C ASN A 150 10.92 3.31 13.35
N LEU A 151 10.85 2.03 13.01
CA LEU A 151 9.67 1.38 12.43
C LEU A 151 8.85 0.56 13.43
N GLY A 152 9.33 0.44 14.67
CA GLY A 152 8.72 -0.45 15.65
C GLY A 152 8.89 -1.93 15.30
N SER A 153 8.13 -2.77 15.98
CA SER A 153 8.04 -4.21 15.72
C SER A 153 6.59 -4.66 15.77
N ALA A 154 6.30 -5.84 15.25
CA ALA A 154 4.94 -6.40 15.26
C ALA A 154 4.44 -6.57 16.70
N GLN A 155 3.18 -6.17 16.97
CA GLN A 155 2.48 -6.30 18.25
C GLN A 155 1.47 -7.47 18.22
N SER A 156 1.34 -8.14 17.08
CA SER A 156 0.64 -9.40 16.88
C SER A 156 1.35 -10.20 15.79
N TYR A 157 1.04 -11.49 15.65
CA TYR A 157 1.73 -12.39 14.72
C TYR A 157 1.80 -11.85 13.29
N VAL A 158 0.68 -11.28 12.79
CA VAL A 158 0.63 -10.38 11.64
C VAL A 158 0.01 -9.08 12.13
N ASP A 159 0.68 -7.96 11.92
CA ASP A 159 0.33 -6.68 12.49
C ASP A 159 -0.07 -5.66 11.41
N ARG A 160 0.21 -4.38 11.64
CA ARG A 160 -0.18 -3.27 10.77
C ARG A 160 0.67 -3.15 9.51
N VAL A 161 0.12 -2.47 8.52
CA VAL A 161 0.90 -1.91 7.41
C VAL A 161 1.87 -0.87 7.96
N PHE A 162 3.11 -0.89 7.49
CA PHE A 162 4.14 0.08 7.90
C PHE A 162 4.93 0.68 6.74
N ILE A 163 4.96 0.01 5.58
CA ILE A 163 5.54 0.56 4.35
C ILE A 163 4.54 0.40 3.20
N MET A 164 4.43 1.44 2.38
CA MET A 164 3.77 1.37 1.09
C MET A 164 4.79 1.53 -0.03
N VAL A 165 4.73 0.64 -1.02
CA VAL A 165 5.64 0.68 -2.16
C VAL A 165 4.96 1.30 -3.37
N VAL A 166 5.57 2.32 -3.96
CA VAL A 166 5.13 2.95 -5.20
C VAL A 166 6.16 2.75 -6.30
N GLY A 167 5.74 2.14 -7.40
CA GLY A 167 6.58 1.98 -8.59
C GLY A 167 6.24 3.01 -9.66
N GLY A 168 7.23 3.74 -10.13
CA GLY A 168 7.02 4.79 -11.12
C GLY A 168 8.04 4.78 -12.26
N PRO A 169 7.82 5.56 -13.32
CA PRO A 169 8.71 5.59 -14.49
C PRO A 169 9.93 6.50 -14.31
N SER A 170 10.03 7.26 -13.19
CA SER A 170 11.11 8.21 -12.96
C SER A 170 11.30 8.45 -11.46
N MET A 171 12.45 8.05 -10.94
CA MET A 171 12.85 8.30 -9.56
C MET A 171 12.87 9.79 -9.23
N LYS A 172 13.42 10.60 -10.14
CA LYS A 172 13.43 12.06 -9.94
C LYS A 172 12.03 12.64 -9.77
N ALA A 173 11.07 12.20 -10.57
CA ALA A 173 9.69 12.72 -10.46
C ALA A 173 9.04 12.28 -9.14
N LEU A 174 9.31 11.05 -8.68
CA LEU A 174 8.85 10.55 -7.39
C LEU A 174 9.47 11.37 -6.25
N GLN A 175 10.78 11.49 -6.21
CA GLN A 175 11.49 12.26 -5.16
C GLN A 175 11.04 13.73 -5.12
N ASP A 176 10.93 14.41 -6.27
CA ASP A 176 10.47 15.80 -6.35
C ASP A 176 9.04 15.95 -5.81
N PHE A 177 8.15 15.02 -6.11
CA PHE A 177 6.76 15.09 -5.65
C PHE A 177 6.66 14.90 -4.13
N TYR A 178 7.26 13.84 -3.59
CA TYR A 178 7.16 13.57 -2.16
C TYR A 178 7.92 14.62 -1.33
N SER A 179 9.06 15.11 -1.78
CA SER A 179 9.83 16.13 -1.06
C SER A 179 9.23 17.53 -1.18
N GLN A 180 8.85 17.97 -2.39
CA GLN A 180 8.46 19.37 -2.63
C GLN A 180 6.95 19.59 -2.50
N LYS A 181 6.13 18.61 -2.86
CA LYS A 181 4.67 18.73 -2.83
C LYS A 181 4.04 18.21 -1.54
N LEU A 182 4.62 17.15 -0.98
CA LEU A 182 4.14 16.58 0.28
C LEU A 182 5.00 16.98 1.49
N ASN A 183 6.08 17.75 1.29
CA ASN A 183 7.00 18.24 2.33
C ASN A 183 7.59 17.11 3.19
N MET A 184 7.92 15.96 2.56
CA MET A 184 8.46 14.79 3.24
C MET A 184 9.98 14.72 3.10
N PRO A 185 10.70 14.22 4.12
CA PRO A 185 12.10 13.81 3.98
C PRO A 185 12.18 12.63 2.98
N VAL A 186 13.06 12.76 1.98
CA VAL A 186 13.30 11.72 0.97
C VAL A 186 14.80 11.46 0.88
N THR A 187 15.21 10.19 0.90
CA THR A 187 16.63 9.81 0.78
C THR A 187 17.13 10.01 -0.65
N GLU A 188 18.46 10.09 -0.79
CA GLU A 188 19.09 9.89 -2.10
C GLU A 188 18.74 8.48 -2.61
N ALA A 189 18.59 8.36 -3.92
CA ALA A 189 18.32 7.06 -4.54
C ALA A 189 19.60 6.21 -4.57
N SER A 190 19.45 4.92 -4.35
CA SER A 190 20.52 3.92 -4.48
C SER A 190 20.03 2.71 -5.29
N ASP A 191 20.96 2.00 -5.90
CA ASP A 191 20.66 0.86 -6.75
C ASP A 191 20.48 -0.41 -5.93
N TRP A 192 19.34 -1.10 -6.13
CA TRP A 192 18.97 -2.34 -5.44
C TRP A 192 18.55 -3.42 -6.43
N THR A 193 18.87 -4.66 -6.12
CA THR A 193 18.27 -5.81 -6.81
C THR A 193 16.96 -6.18 -6.13
N ILE A 194 15.85 -6.05 -6.85
CA ILE A 194 14.51 -6.38 -6.35
C ILE A 194 13.98 -7.57 -7.15
N GLY A 195 14.35 -8.77 -6.71
CA GLY A 195 14.11 -10.02 -7.45
C GLY A 195 12.65 -10.27 -7.81
N VAL A 196 11.68 -9.81 -7.01
CA VAL A 196 10.25 -9.94 -7.32
C VAL A 196 9.85 -9.08 -8.54
N ILE A 197 10.41 -7.89 -8.71
CA ILE A 197 10.17 -7.05 -9.90
C ILE A 197 10.73 -7.76 -11.14
N SER A 198 11.97 -8.26 -11.04
CA SER A 198 12.63 -8.97 -12.14
C SER A 198 11.83 -10.20 -12.58
N ARG A 199 11.48 -11.08 -11.63
CA ARG A 199 10.73 -12.32 -11.94
C ARG A 199 9.37 -12.05 -12.57
N LEU A 200 8.59 -11.13 -12.02
CA LEU A 200 7.24 -10.83 -12.52
C LEU A 200 7.24 -10.08 -13.86
N ASN A 201 8.39 -9.50 -14.26
CA ASN A 201 8.56 -8.82 -15.55
C ASN A 201 9.45 -9.60 -16.53
N ASN A 202 9.84 -10.83 -16.21
CA ASN A 202 10.74 -11.68 -17.03
C ASN A 202 12.07 -11.00 -17.35
N LEU A 203 12.66 -10.32 -16.38
CA LEU A 203 13.97 -9.67 -16.45
C LEU A 203 15.02 -10.51 -15.72
N PRO A 204 16.32 -10.32 -16.01
CA PRO A 204 17.39 -10.95 -15.26
C PRO A 204 17.30 -10.65 -13.76
N GLU A 205 17.59 -11.64 -12.91
CA GLU A 205 17.45 -11.49 -11.45
C GLU A 205 18.44 -10.48 -10.85
N ASP A 206 19.54 -10.22 -11.53
CA ASP A 206 20.57 -9.23 -11.17
C ASP A 206 20.26 -7.81 -11.69
N THR A 207 19.07 -7.61 -12.27
CA THR A 207 18.61 -6.27 -12.67
C THR A 207 18.54 -5.37 -11.46
N VAL A 208 19.12 -4.18 -11.56
CA VAL A 208 19.10 -3.18 -10.51
C VAL A 208 18.04 -2.12 -10.79
N TYR A 209 17.45 -1.62 -9.70
CA TYR A 209 16.41 -0.60 -9.72
C TYR A 209 16.80 0.52 -8.76
N PRO A 210 16.71 1.80 -9.17
CA PRO A 210 16.81 2.90 -8.25
C PRO A 210 15.71 2.82 -7.21
N LEU A 211 16.08 2.93 -5.93
CA LEU A 211 15.18 2.92 -4.79
C LEU A 211 15.49 4.11 -3.89
N ALA A 212 14.48 4.80 -3.40
CA ALA A 212 14.58 5.83 -2.37
C ALA A 212 13.48 5.63 -1.32
N LEU A 213 13.67 6.20 -0.14
CA LEU A 213 12.71 6.09 0.96
C LEU A 213 12.19 7.46 1.37
N VAL A 214 10.89 7.55 1.58
CA VAL A 214 10.20 8.69 2.19
C VAL A 214 10.00 8.36 3.65
N SER A 215 10.61 9.15 4.55
CA SER A 215 10.55 8.90 5.98
C SER A 215 9.44 9.68 6.66
N PHE A 216 8.69 9.01 7.50
CA PHE A 216 7.82 9.62 8.52
C PHE A 216 8.65 9.88 9.79
N GLU A 217 8.08 10.59 10.75
CA GLU A 217 8.78 10.80 12.04
C GLU A 217 9.05 9.48 12.76
N GLN A 218 8.12 8.53 12.65
CA GLN A 218 8.23 7.17 13.17
C GLN A 218 7.27 6.22 12.47
N ASP A 219 7.48 4.92 12.66
CA ASP A 219 6.54 3.82 12.39
C ASP A 219 6.24 3.55 10.92
N PHE A 220 6.47 4.49 9.99
CA PHE A 220 6.05 4.34 8.60
C PHE A 220 7.13 4.82 7.61
N LEU A 221 7.13 4.19 6.43
CA LEU A 221 7.87 4.62 5.24
C LEU A 221 6.98 4.56 3.99
N ILE A 222 7.42 5.26 2.93
CA ILE A 222 7.03 4.96 1.57
C ILE A 222 8.31 4.60 0.80
N GLU A 223 8.33 3.44 0.18
CA GLU A 223 9.37 3.03 -0.74
C GLU A 223 9.04 3.51 -2.14
N LEU A 224 10.00 4.18 -2.76
CA LEU A 224 9.93 4.68 -4.12
C LEU A 224 10.83 3.84 -5.00
N ASP A 225 10.25 3.15 -5.99
CA ASP A 225 10.98 2.35 -6.96
C ASP A 225 10.90 2.96 -8.36
N GLU A 226 12.04 3.07 -9.04
CA GLU A 226 11.99 3.30 -10.48
C GLU A 226 11.81 1.97 -11.21
N TYR A 227 10.63 1.82 -11.83
CA TYR A 227 10.27 0.60 -12.54
C TYR A 227 10.82 0.57 -13.96
N PRO A 228 11.14 -0.63 -14.48
CA PRO A 228 11.70 -0.79 -15.83
C PRO A 228 10.71 -0.37 -16.91
N SER A 229 11.23 -0.01 -18.09
CA SER A 229 10.44 0.51 -19.22
C SER A 229 9.38 -0.45 -19.77
N VAL A 230 9.40 -1.73 -19.40
CA VAL A 230 8.36 -2.71 -19.73
C VAL A 230 7.09 -2.53 -18.90
N VAL A 231 7.16 -1.79 -17.80
CA VAL A 231 6.02 -1.48 -16.93
C VAL A 231 5.26 -0.30 -17.50
N VAL A 232 3.95 -0.37 -17.46
CA VAL A 232 3.06 0.59 -18.12
C VAL A 232 2.16 1.31 -17.10
N PRO A 233 1.59 2.48 -17.45
CA PRO A 233 0.59 3.14 -16.61
C PRO A 233 -0.58 2.21 -16.30
N ARG A 234 -1.03 2.20 -15.03
CA ARG A 234 -2.17 1.40 -14.60
C ARG A 234 -3.46 1.90 -15.23
N GLN A 235 -4.14 0.99 -15.91
CA GLN A 235 -5.44 1.29 -16.50
C GLN A 235 -6.55 1.22 -15.44
N ARG A 236 -7.64 1.94 -15.68
CA ARG A 236 -8.85 1.90 -14.86
C ARG A 236 -10.08 2.15 -15.72
N ALA A 237 -11.22 1.64 -15.32
CA ALA A 237 -12.49 1.98 -15.92
C ALA A 237 -12.84 3.46 -15.67
N VAL A 238 -13.65 4.05 -16.55
CA VAL A 238 -14.07 5.45 -16.40
C VAL A 238 -14.85 5.63 -15.09
N ASN A 239 -14.47 6.64 -14.31
CA ASN A 239 -15.05 6.92 -12.98
C ASN A 239 -14.90 5.81 -11.94
N HIS A 240 -13.97 4.87 -12.11
CA HIS A 240 -13.58 3.88 -11.12
C HIS A 240 -12.21 4.21 -10.52
N LEU A 241 -11.86 3.51 -9.45
CA LEU A 241 -10.53 3.50 -8.86
C LEU A 241 -9.56 2.67 -9.73
N PRO A 242 -8.24 2.84 -9.58
CA PRO A 242 -7.25 1.93 -10.16
C PRO A 242 -7.40 0.50 -9.58
N SER A 243 -7.10 -0.52 -10.37
CA SER A 243 -7.15 -1.92 -9.94
C SER A 243 -6.12 -2.25 -8.85
N SER A 244 -6.39 -3.26 -8.01
CA SER A 244 -5.53 -3.70 -6.89
C SER A 244 -5.33 -2.59 -5.86
N THR A 245 -4.12 -2.35 -5.34
CA THR A 245 -3.84 -1.26 -4.39
C THR A 245 -4.14 0.08 -5.05
N SER A 246 -5.27 0.66 -4.66
CA SER A 246 -5.89 1.78 -5.37
C SER A 246 -5.60 3.14 -4.76
N VAL A 247 -5.81 3.25 -3.46
CA VAL A 247 -5.69 4.51 -2.70
C VAL A 247 -5.00 4.22 -1.38
N VAL A 248 -4.04 5.05 -1.01
CA VAL A 248 -3.46 5.04 0.33
C VAL A 248 -3.86 6.32 1.03
N SER A 249 -4.39 6.19 2.24
CA SER A 249 -4.88 7.29 3.06
C SER A 249 -3.89 7.62 4.15
N PHE A 250 -3.55 8.90 4.26
CA PHE A 250 -2.60 9.42 5.24
C PHE A 250 -3.24 10.49 6.11
N LEU A 251 -2.91 10.49 7.40
CA LEU A 251 -3.28 11.54 8.33
C LEU A 251 -2.37 12.76 8.15
N VAL A 252 -2.95 13.95 8.22
CA VAL A 252 -2.23 15.22 8.13
C VAL A 252 -2.82 16.24 9.12
N ASP A 253 -2.04 17.24 9.55
CA ASP A 253 -2.56 18.31 10.41
C ASP A 253 -3.61 19.15 9.70
N SER A 254 -3.33 19.59 8.46
CA SER A 254 -4.25 20.40 7.65
C SER A 254 -3.99 20.21 6.17
N LEU A 255 -5.06 20.12 5.38
CA LEU A 255 -5.00 20.06 3.92
C LEU A 255 -4.48 21.37 3.30
N ASP A 256 -4.61 22.50 4.01
CA ASP A 256 -4.15 23.80 3.54
C ASP A 256 -2.61 23.94 3.52
N ASN A 257 -1.90 22.98 4.15
CA ASN A 257 -0.44 22.91 4.13
C ASN A 257 0.15 22.39 2.81
N PHE A 258 -0.69 21.98 1.84
CA PHE A 258 -0.24 21.33 0.61
C PHE A 258 -0.61 22.15 -0.63
N ASP A 259 0.41 22.60 -1.38
CA ASP A 259 0.25 23.18 -2.72
C ASP A 259 0.20 22.07 -3.78
N ILE A 260 -0.92 21.33 -3.80
CA ILE A 260 -1.17 20.21 -4.70
C ILE A 260 -2.50 20.38 -5.45
N LYS A 261 -2.61 19.68 -6.57
CA LYS A 261 -3.84 19.65 -7.34
C LYS A 261 -4.78 18.58 -6.81
N TRP A 262 -5.85 19.00 -6.15
CA TRP A 262 -6.92 18.09 -5.74
C TRP A 262 -7.69 17.54 -6.95
N ARG A 263 -8.03 16.26 -6.91
CA ARG A 263 -8.91 15.64 -7.94
C ARG A 263 -10.30 16.27 -7.92
N ARG A 264 -10.80 16.54 -6.73
CA ARG A 264 -12.04 17.27 -6.41
C ARG A 264 -11.77 18.15 -5.19
N PRO A 265 -12.56 19.21 -4.98
CA PRO A 265 -12.45 19.98 -3.74
C PRO A 265 -12.61 19.03 -2.53
N PRO A 266 -11.75 19.17 -1.51
CA PRO A 266 -11.86 18.40 -0.27
C PRO A 266 -13.24 18.52 0.37
N GLN A 267 -13.73 17.43 0.99
CA GLN A 267 -15.07 17.32 1.57
C GLN A 267 -15.02 16.65 2.94
N LEU A 268 -16.03 16.94 3.77
CA LEU A 268 -16.25 16.20 5.03
C LEU A 268 -16.83 14.82 4.71
N ILE A 269 -16.21 13.77 5.23
CA ILE A 269 -16.67 12.38 5.10
C ILE A 269 -17.09 11.87 6.48
N GLN A 270 -18.37 11.48 6.62
CA GLN A 270 -18.94 11.13 7.91
C GLN A 270 -18.64 9.72 8.38
N ASN A 271 -18.51 8.79 7.42
CA ASN A 271 -18.38 7.36 7.70
C ASN A 271 -17.02 7.02 8.31
N PHE A 272 -16.94 5.86 8.96
CA PHE A 272 -15.69 5.28 9.43
C PHE A 272 -14.70 5.03 8.26
N PRO A 273 -13.41 5.23 8.44
CA PRO A 273 -12.72 5.74 9.64
C PRO A 273 -12.55 7.27 9.65
N TYR A 274 -13.22 7.98 8.76
CA TYR A 274 -13.07 9.44 8.61
C TYR A 274 -13.73 10.23 9.75
N ASN A 275 -14.88 9.77 10.23
CA ASN A 275 -15.57 10.30 11.41
C ASN A 275 -15.80 11.83 11.37
N GLY A 276 -16.25 12.37 10.21
CA GLY A 276 -16.51 13.78 10.02
C GLY A 276 -15.29 14.62 9.63
N ARG A 277 -14.13 14.00 9.41
CA ARG A 277 -12.91 14.68 8.98
C ARG A 277 -12.98 15.12 7.52
N LYS A 278 -12.23 16.18 7.20
CA LYS A 278 -12.09 16.69 5.84
C LYS A 278 -11.08 15.84 5.07
N VAL A 279 -11.46 15.44 3.86
CA VAL A 279 -10.72 14.50 3.04
C VAL A 279 -10.47 15.10 1.67
N GLY A 280 -9.25 14.99 1.16
CA GLY A 280 -8.87 15.37 -0.19
C GLY A 280 -8.05 14.28 -0.87
N VAL A 281 -8.16 14.19 -2.20
CA VAL A 281 -7.39 13.21 -2.99
C VAL A 281 -6.58 13.90 -4.07
N THR A 282 -5.32 13.52 -4.18
CA THR A 282 -4.41 13.90 -5.27
C THR A 282 -3.89 12.66 -5.99
N ILE A 283 -3.20 12.89 -7.12
CA ILE A 283 -2.52 11.82 -7.85
C ILE A 283 -1.05 12.19 -7.95
N GLY A 284 -0.19 11.27 -7.56
CA GLY A 284 1.25 11.40 -7.69
C GLY A 284 1.78 11.04 -9.09
N PRO A 285 3.09 11.18 -9.31
CA PRO A 285 3.70 11.07 -10.64
C PRO A 285 3.69 9.67 -11.25
N ALA A 286 3.56 8.62 -10.45
CA ALA A 286 3.36 7.25 -10.93
C ALA A 286 1.88 6.92 -11.22
N GLY A 287 0.96 7.87 -10.99
CA GLY A 287 -0.48 7.65 -11.09
C GLY A 287 -1.09 7.06 -9.82
N GLU A 288 -0.33 7.00 -8.73
CA GLU A 288 -0.78 6.59 -7.41
C GLU A 288 -1.77 7.59 -6.82
N TRP A 289 -2.85 7.08 -6.21
CA TRP A 289 -3.85 7.91 -5.58
C TRP A 289 -3.55 8.05 -4.10
N ILE A 290 -3.40 9.28 -3.68
CA ILE A 290 -3.03 9.68 -2.32
C ILE A 290 -4.23 10.39 -1.72
N GLU A 291 -4.79 9.83 -0.66
CA GLU A 291 -5.86 10.42 0.12
C GLU A 291 -5.28 11.04 1.39
N LEU A 292 -5.57 12.31 1.63
CA LEU A 292 -5.17 13.03 2.82
C LEU A 292 -6.40 13.28 3.69
N ILE A 293 -6.30 12.92 4.96
CA ILE A 293 -7.33 13.06 5.98
C ILE A 293 -6.84 14.10 6.99
N GLU A 294 -7.56 15.21 7.12
CA GLU A 294 -7.25 16.26 8.10
C GLU A 294 -7.66 15.80 9.50
N GLU A 295 -6.82 16.03 10.52
CA GLU A 295 -7.10 15.72 11.94
C GLU A 295 -8.37 16.34 12.49
#